data_f08d5202ac9c2eee79b4876df6223ac8
#
_entry.id   f08d5202ac9c2eee79b4876df6223ac8
#
_cell.length_a   1.000
_cell.length_b   1.000
_cell.length_c   1.000
_cell.angle_alpha   90.00
_cell.angle_beta   90.00
_cell.angle_gamma   90.00
#
_symmetry.space_group_name_H-M   'P 1'
#
loop_
_entity.id
_entity.type
_entity.pdbx_description
1 polymer ?
#
loop_
_entity_poly.entity_id
_entity_poly.type
_entity_poly.pdbx_seq_one_letter_code
_entity_poly.pdbx_strand_id
1 'polypeptide(L)'
;LYVEKVNIQITAAGLTYSAPGSITVAAGDTTTFEVVVRGEDQMTEGSRQVTVSARVDQANGAPCPTCTSQTTSLLVVVKQFPMLRVQADEPFKQLRPKVDYIFEFKIYNDGNNRDQFIISVSNRDDLADSGFQISLPEVNTWIESKAPPQKMRVMMRTPKKQGWSDHYYQLDFKATSEHSIRAGGVEMSQTQMVTLYIRGVYLPGFQLIPSLMMLGF
;
A
#
# COMPACT_ATOMS: atom_id res chain seq x y z
N LEU A 1 -44.84 -14.98 -36.76
CA LEU A 1 -43.49 -14.50 -36.52
C LEU A 1 -42.74 -15.61 -35.75
N TYR A 2 -41.65 -16.09 -36.31
CA TYR A 2 -40.79 -17.08 -35.64
C TYR A 2 -39.95 -16.38 -34.54
N VAL A 3 -40.00 -16.88 -33.33
CA VAL A 3 -39.35 -16.28 -32.15
C VAL A 3 -38.57 -17.35 -31.42
N GLU A 4 -37.33 -17.06 -31.06
CA GLU A 4 -36.46 -17.91 -30.27
C GLU A 4 -36.22 -17.32 -28.89
N LYS A 5 -36.28 -18.18 -27.86
CA LYS A 5 -35.81 -17.87 -26.53
C LYS A 5 -34.41 -18.45 -26.34
N VAL A 6 -33.45 -17.55 -26.14
CA VAL A 6 -32.04 -17.89 -25.97
C VAL A 6 -31.66 -17.81 -24.50
N ASN A 7 -31.14 -18.89 -23.97
CA ASN A 7 -30.60 -18.95 -22.61
C ASN A 7 -29.14 -18.48 -22.63
N ILE A 8 -28.79 -17.58 -21.71
CA ILE A 8 -27.46 -17.01 -21.57
C ILE A 8 -26.80 -17.62 -20.33
N GLN A 9 -25.68 -18.29 -20.53
CA GLN A 9 -24.85 -18.81 -19.45
C GLN A 9 -23.50 -18.11 -19.44
N ILE A 10 -23.06 -17.69 -18.25
CA ILE A 10 -21.79 -16.97 -18.07
C ILE A 10 -20.96 -17.73 -17.08
N THR A 11 -19.70 -17.93 -17.45
CA THR A 11 -18.66 -18.43 -16.55
C THR A 11 -17.58 -17.38 -16.46
N ALA A 12 -17.36 -16.86 -15.24
CA ALA A 12 -16.38 -15.82 -14.97
C ALA A 12 -15.50 -16.26 -13.80
N ALA A 13 -14.30 -16.73 -14.07
CA ALA A 13 -13.40 -17.28 -13.05
C ALA A 13 -12.97 -16.19 -12.05
N GLY A 14 -13.43 -16.29 -10.80
CA GLY A 14 -13.08 -15.38 -9.72
C GLY A 14 -13.64 -13.96 -9.87
N LEU A 15 -14.63 -13.76 -10.75
CA LEU A 15 -15.32 -12.50 -10.94
C LEU A 15 -16.81 -12.66 -10.63
N THR A 16 -17.44 -11.63 -10.11
CA THR A 16 -18.90 -11.56 -10.04
C THR A 16 -19.46 -10.99 -11.33
N TYR A 17 -20.64 -11.43 -11.74
CA TYR A 17 -21.28 -10.91 -12.96
C TYR A 17 -22.79 -10.69 -12.77
N SER A 18 -23.30 -9.81 -13.60
CA SER A 18 -24.75 -9.58 -13.75
C SER A 18 -25.10 -9.55 -15.25
N ALA A 19 -26.06 -10.35 -15.64
CA ALA A 19 -26.54 -10.45 -17.02
C ALA A 19 -27.98 -10.99 -17.04
N PRO A 20 -28.74 -10.82 -18.14
CA PRO A 20 -30.02 -11.47 -18.30
C PRO A 20 -29.83 -12.99 -18.42
N GLY A 21 -30.64 -13.78 -17.73
CA GLY A 21 -30.61 -15.26 -17.84
C GLY A 21 -31.15 -15.78 -19.19
N SER A 22 -32.00 -15.02 -19.87
CA SER A 22 -32.50 -15.34 -21.21
C SER A 22 -32.93 -14.07 -21.94
N ILE A 23 -32.86 -14.13 -23.27
CA ILE A 23 -33.35 -13.09 -24.18
C ILE A 23 -34.26 -13.70 -25.23
N THR A 24 -35.10 -12.89 -25.85
CA THR A 24 -35.98 -13.30 -26.93
C THR A 24 -35.52 -12.61 -28.24
N VAL A 25 -35.37 -13.38 -29.28
CA VAL A 25 -34.92 -12.91 -30.61
C VAL A 25 -35.91 -13.30 -31.65
N ALA A 26 -36.39 -12.37 -32.45
CA ALA A 26 -37.26 -12.65 -33.58
C ALA A 26 -36.44 -13.04 -34.86
N ALA A 27 -37.05 -13.80 -35.74
CA ALA A 27 -36.37 -14.22 -36.97
C ALA A 27 -35.87 -13.02 -37.82
N GLY A 28 -34.60 -13.00 -38.12
CA GLY A 28 -33.93 -11.94 -38.85
C GLY A 28 -33.51 -10.72 -38.03
N ASP A 29 -33.83 -10.71 -36.75
CA ASP A 29 -33.48 -9.62 -35.82
C ASP A 29 -32.18 -9.89 -35.07
N THR A 30 -31.59 -8.80 -34.59
CA THR A 30 -30.43 -8.82 -33.66
C THR A 30 -30.83 -8.19 -32.35
N THR A 31 -30.59 -8.90 -31.26
CA THR A 31 -30.81 -8.40 -29.89
C THR A 31 -29.48 -8.28 -29.15
N THR A 32 -29.23 -7.11 -28.62
CA THR A 32 -28.04 -6.85 -27.78
C THR A 32 -28.38 -6.97 -26.29
N PHE A 33 -27.46 -7.47 -25.50
CA PHE A 33 -27.58 -7.49 -24.03
C PHE A 33 -26.25 -7.10 -23.41
N GLU A 34 -26.31 -6.64 -22.18
CA GLU A 34 -25.16 -6.21 -21.42
C GLU A 34 -24.76 -7.27 -20.38
N VAL A 35 -23.47 -7.51 -20.28
CA VAL A 35 -22.87 -8.32 -19.24
C VAL A 35 -21.96 -7.42 -18.40
N VAL A 36 -22.34 -7.16 -17.17
CA VAL A 36 -21.52 -6.40 -16.22
C VAL A 36 -20.70 -7.37 -15.39
N VAL A 37 -19.37 -7.20 -15.45
CA VAL A 37 -18.42 -8.01 -14.70
C VAL A 37 -17.71 -7.14 -13.68
N ARG A 38 -17.59 -7.64 -12.45
CA ARG A 38 -16.92 -6.93 -11.34
C ARG A 38 -15.87 -7.84 -10.70
N GLY A 39 -14.69 -7.27 -10.42
CA GLY A 39 -13.69 -7.88 -9.56
C GLY A 39 -14.03 -7.67 -8.09
N GLU A 40 -13.52 -8.52 -7.23
CA GLU A 40 -13.51 -8.30 -5.78
C GLU A 40 -12.46 -7.25 -5.42
N ASP A 41 -12.67 -6.58 -4.29
CA ASP A 41 -11.69 -5.65 -3.75
C ASP A 41 -10.35 -6.38 -3.49
N GLN A 42 -9.24 -5.76 -3.92
CA GLN A 42 -7.90 -6.31 -3.80
C GLN A 42 -7.71 -7.68 -4.50
N MET A 43 -8.42 -7.91 -5.60
CA MET A 43 -8.19 -9.09 -6.45
C MET A 43 -6.74 -9.12 -6.92
N THR A 44 -6.11 -10.30 -6.83
CA THR A 44 -4.72 -10.49 -7.28
C THR A 44 -4.56 -10.16 -8.76
N GLU A 45 -3.42 -9.58 -9.12
CA GLU A 45 -3.04 -9.33 -10.52
C GLU A 45 -3.16 -10.60 -11.36
N GLY A 46 -3.52 -10.45 -12.61
CA GLY A 46 -3.58 -11.53 -13.59
C GLY A 46 -4.76 -11.43 -14.54
N SER A 47 -4.80 -12.37 -15.48
CA SER A 47 -5.85 -12.46 -16.47
C SER A 47 -6.96 -13.40 -16.01
N ARG A 48 -8.21 -13.00 -16.24
CA ARG A 48 -9.41 -13.75 -15.91
C ARG A 48 -10.23 -13.94 -17.18
N GLN A 49 -10.56 -15.19 -17.50
CA GLN A 49 -11.40 -15.51 -18.64
C GLN A 49 -12.86 -15.40 -18.26
N VAL A 50 -13.62 -14.70 -19.08
CA VAL A 50 -15.10 -14.65 -19.02
C VAL A 50 -15.62 -15.31 -20.29
N THR A 51 -16.42 -16.35 -20.12
CA THR A 51 -17.02 -17.09 -21.22
C THR A 51 -18.52 -16.87 -21.19
N VAL A 52 -19.07 -16.45 -22.31
CA VAL A 52 -20.50 -16.26 -22.54
C VAL A 52 -20.98 -17.31 -23.53
N SER A 53 -21.92 -18.15 -23.10
CA SER A 53 -22.56 -19.16 -23.93
C SER A 53 -24.02 -18.81 -24.14
N ALA A 54 -24.44 -18.74 -25.38
CA ALA A 54 -25.82 -18.52 -25.78
C ALA A 54 -26.37 -19.80 -26.43
N ARG A 55 -27.47 -20.33 -25.90
CA ARG A 55 -28.12 -21.52 -26.43
C ARG A 55 -29.60 -21.25 -26.65
N VAL A 56 -30.10 -21.63 -27.80
CA VAL A 56 -31.56 -21.60 -28.06
C VAL A 56 -32.21 -22.67 -27.21
N ASP A 57 -33.06 -22.25 -26.28
CA ASP A 57 -33.82 -23.13 -25.38
C ASP A 57 -35.20 -23.47 -25.92
N GLN A 58 -35.86 -22.50 -26.55
CA GLN A 58 -37.17 -22.63 -27.15
C GLN A 58 -37.25 -21.98 -28.54
N ALA A 59 -37.91 -22.65 -29.44
CA ALA A 59 -38.26 -22.15 -30.76
C ALA A 59 -39.78 -22.08 -30.89
N ASN A 60 -40.38 -20.94 -31.10
CA ASN A 60 -41.82 -20.70 -31.11
C ASN A 60 -42.58 -21.28 -29.91
N GLY A 61 -41.98 -21.18 -28.70
CA GLY A 61 -42.53 -21.71 -27.48
C GLY A 61 -42.37 -23.19 -27.25
N ALA A 62 -41.82 -23.94 -28.17
CA ALA A 62 -41.50 -25.38 -28.04
C ALA A 62 -40.03 -25.57 -27.64
N PRO A 63 -39.71 -26.50 -26.71
CA PRO A 63 -38.34 -26.83 -26.36
C PRO A 63 -37.52 -27.31 -27.57
N CYS A 64 -36.27 -26.83 -27.67
CA CYS A 64 -35.37 -27.17 -28.75
C CYS A 64 -34.06 -27.83 -28.24
N PRO A 65 -34.05 -29.11 -27.87
CA PRO A 65 -32.88 -29.78 -27.31
C PRO A 65 -31.71 -29.92 -28.31
N THR A 66 -31.98 -29.86 -29.60
CA THR A 66 -31.01 -30.01 -30.70
C THR A 66 -30.53 -28.69 -31.27
N CYS A 67 -31.04 -27.55 -30.79
CA CYS A 67 -30.63 -26.25 -31.27
C CYS A 67 -29.17 -25.96 -30.92
N THR A 68 -28.55 -25.16 -31.77
CA THR A 68 -27.15 -24.80 -31.65
C THR A 68 -26.86 -23.87 -30.48
N SER A 69 -25.67 -24.04 -29.91
CA SER A 69 -25.12 -23.08 -28.94
C SER A 69 -23.90 -22.41 -29.54
N GLN A 70 -23.72 -21.14 -29.21
CA GLN A 70 -22.55 -20.37 -29.55
C GLN A 70 -21.87 -19.92 -28.27
N THR A 71 -20.56 -19.96 -28.27
CA THR A 71 -19.75 -19.55 -27.11
C THR A 71 -18.71 -18.54 -27.56
N THR A 72 -18.60 -17.46 -26.83
CA THR A 72 -17.53 -16.48 -26.99
C THR A 72 -16.83 -16.27 -25.66
N SER A 73 -15.56 -15.90 -25.71
CA SER A 73 -14.80 -15.60 -24.50
C SER A 73 -14.03 -14.29 -24.65
N LEU A 74 -13.89 -13.60 -23.55
CA LEU A 74 -13.10 -12.38 -23.43
C LEU A 74 -12.16 -12.51 -22.24
N LEU A 75 -11.08 -11.74 -22.27
CA LEU A 75 -10.07 -11.71 -21.24
C LEU A 75 -10.18 -10.40 -20.46
N VAL A 76 -10.42 -10.51 -19.17
CA VAL A 76 -10.37 -9.38 -18.22
C VAL A 76 -9.00 -9.38 -17.56
N VAL A 77 -8.25 -8.30 -17.71
CA VAL A 77 -6.91 -8.16 -17.10
C VAL A 77 -7.02 -7.31 -15.86
N VAL A 78 -6.74 -7.93 -14.71
CA VAL A 78 -6.56 -7.22 -13.45
C VAL A 78 -5.12 -6.75 -13.38
N LYS A 79 -4.92 -5.43 -13.37
CA LYS A 79 -3.58 -4.82 -13.28
C LYS A 79 -3.11 -4.78 -11.83
N GLN A 80 -1.80 -4.78 -11.64
CA GLN A 80 -1.21 -4.48 -10.35
C GLN A 80 -1.56 -3.06 -9.92
N PHE A 81 -1.98 -2.89 -8.67
CA PHE A 81 -2.07 -1.58 -8.02
C PHE A 81 -1.24 -1.59 -6.75
N PRO A 82 -0.39 -0.58 -6.55
CA PRO A 82 0.39 -0.45 -5.35
C PRO A 82 -0.44 0.17 -4.23
N MET A 83 -0.31 -0.36 -3.04
CA MET A 83 -0.85 0.22 -1.82
C MET A 83 0.04 -0.17 -0.66
N LEU A 84 0.44 0.79 0.16
CA LEU A 84 1.32 0.53 1.29
C LEU A 84 0.85 1.26 2.54
N ARG A 85 1.27 0.72 3.68
CA ARG A 85 1.08 1.34 4.98
C ARG A 85 2.35 1.21 5.78
N VAL A 86 2.76 2.33 6.41
CA VAL A 86 3.93 2.40 7.27
C VAL A 86 3.50 2.70 8.70
N GLN A 87 4.11 2.02 9.65
CA GLN A 87 3.84 2.21 11.08
C GLN A 87 5.16 2.21 11.85
N ALA A 88 5.35 3.18 12.72
CA ALA A 88 6.44 3.18 13.70
C ALA A 88 6.03 2.38 14.94
N ASP A 89 6.93 1.57 15.49
CA ASP A 89 6.69 0.89 16.77
C ASP A 89 6.63 1.90 17.93
N GLU A 90 7.45 2.95 17.86
CA GLU A 90 7.50 4.02 18.86
C GLU A 90 7.35 5.37 18.15
N PRO A 91 6.16 5.99 18.13
CA PRO A 91 5.94 7.29 17.45
C PRO A 91 6.51 8.48 18.21
N PHE A 92 6.89 8.29 19.47
CA PHE A 92 7.54 9.27 20.34
C PHE A 92 8.67 8.61 21.12
N LYS A 93 9.84 9.26 21.15
CA LYS A 93 10.97 8.77 21.95
C LYS A 93 11.71 9.90 22.63
N GLN A 94 11.92 9.74 23.96
CA GLN A 94 12.83 10.58 24.72
C GLN A 94 14.23 9.99 24.69
N LEU A 95 15.20 10.78 24.26
CA LEU A 95 16.60 10.38 24.12
C LEU A 95 17.53 11.35 24.86
N ARG A 96 18.73 10.89 25.16
CA ARG A 96 19.82 11.71 25.69
C ARG A 96 20.79 12.08 24.56
N PRO A 97 21.60 13.14 24.71
CA PRO A 97 22.71 13.41 23.81
C PRO A 97 23.73 12.24 23.78
N LYS A 98 24.41 12.06 22.65
CA LYS A 98 25.45 11.04 22.42
C LYS A 98 24.99 9.59 22.59
N VAL A 99 23.72 9.30 22.30
CA VAL A 99 23.17 7.95 22.41
C VAL A 99 22.89 7.41 21.01
N ASP A 100 23.26 6.13 20.79
CA ASP A 100 22.82 5.38 19.61
C ASP A 100 21.48 4.74 19.93
N TYR A 101 20.54 4.87 18.97
CA TYR A 101 19.21 4.30 19.08
C TYR A 101 18.77 3.69 17.75
N ILE A 102 17.96 2.65 17.83
CA ILE A 102 17.40 1.96 16.66
C ILE A 102 15.89 2.12 16.69
N PHE A 103 15.36 2.78 15.68
CA PHE A 103 13.92 2.84 15.44
C PHE A 103 13.49 1.68 14.54
N GLU A 104 12.40 1.01 14.90
CA GLU A 104 11.78 -0.03 14.08
C GLU A 104 10.50 0.51 13.44
N PHE A 105 10.40 0.29 12.13
CA PHE A 105 9.23 0.60 11.32
C PHE A 105 8.70 -0.67 10.69
N LYS A 106 7.38 -0.79 10.60
CA LYS A 106 6.68 -1.87 9.92
C LYS A 106 6.12 -1.36 8.61
N ILE A 107 6.44 -2.04 7.52
CA ILE A 107 5.92 -1.76 6.20
C ILE A 107 4.97 -2.90 5.81
N TYR A 108 3.76 -2.53 5.39
CA TYR A 108 2.74 -3.44 4.92
C TYR A 108 2.55 -3.25 3.42
N ASN A 109 2.44 -4.34 2.69
CA ASN A 109 1.98 -4.32 1.31
C ASN A 109 0.48 -4.63 1.29
N ASP A 110 -0.33 -3.58 1.22
CA ASP A 110 -1.78 -3.67 1.13
C ASP A 110 -2.25 -3.68 -0.36
N GLY A 111 -1.31 -3.71 -1.32
CA GLY A 111 -1.56 -3.86 -2.75
C GLY A 111 -1.97 -5.28 -3.15
N ASN A 112 -2.22 -5.49 -4.44
CA ASN A 112 -2.73 -6.77 -4.96
C ASN A 112 -1.67 -7.72 -5.51
N ASN A 113 -0.39 -7.32 -5.49
CA ASN A 113 0.73 -8.14 -5.92
C ASN A 113 2.00 -7.82 -5.10
N ARG A 114 3.03 -8.67 -5.24
CA ARG A 114 4.36 -8.41 -4.70
C ARG A 114 4.91 -7.09 -5.22
N ASP A 115 5.46 -6.28 -4.32
CA ASP A 115 6.07 -5.01 -4.67
C ASP A 115 7.41 -4.82 -3.95
N GLN A 116 8.26 -4.01 -4.53
CA GLN A 116 9.51 -3.55 -3.92
C GLN A 116 9.29 -2.15 -3.35
N PHE A 117 9.66 -1.96 -2.10
CA PHE A 117 9.55 -0.67 -1.44
C PHE A 117 10.94 -0.06 -1.25
N ILE A 118 11.10 1.18 -1.72
CA ILE A 118 12.29 2.00 -1.53
C ILE A 118 12.12 2.77 -0.23
N ILE A 119 13.14 2.71 0.62
CA ILE A 119 13.13 3.26 1.97
C ILE A 119 14.08 4.45 2.04
N SER A 120 13.60 5.53 2.65
CA SER A 120 14.40 6.74 2.88
C SER A 120 13.99 7.44 4.18
N VAL A 121 14.84 8.34 4.64
CA VAL A 121 14.50 9.35 5.64
C VAL A 121 14.41 10.67 4.90
N SER A 122 13.20 11.25 4.81
CA SER A 122 12.92 12.42 3.96
C SER A 122 13.65 13.67 4.41
N ASN A 123 13.81 13.83 5.73
CA ASN A 123 14.46 14.98 6.35
C ASN A 123 15.86 14.66 6.90
N ARG A 124 16.57 13.74 6.23
CA ARG A 124 17.89 13.27 6.66
C ARG A 124 18.91 14.42 6.78
N ASP A 125 18.91 15.33 5.82
CA ASP A 125 19.87 16.43 5.77
C ASP A 125 19.60 17.44 6.88
N ASP A 126 18.35 17.79 7.17
CA ASP A 126 17.96 18.67 8.26
C ASP A 126 18.39 18.11 9.63
N LEU A 127 18.22 16.77 9.79
CA LEU A 127 18.67 16.08 10.99
C LEU A 127 20.21 16.04 11.07
N ALA A 128 20.90 15.85 9.95
CA ALA A 128 22.36 15.87 9.90
C ALA A 128 22.91 17.27 10.26
N ASP A 129 22.29 18.34 9.77
CA ASP A 129 22.62 19.72 10.12
C ASP A 129 22.41 20.00 11.61
N SER A 130 21.41 19.35 12.20
CA SER A 130 21.17 19.38 13.65
C SER A 130 22.14 18.49 14.45
N GLY A 131 23.09 17.82 13.80
CA GLY A 131 24.14 16.99 14.39
C GLY A 131 23.77 15.54 14.64
N PHE A 132 22.64 15.05 14.11
CA PHE A 132 22.30 13.63 14.11
C PHE A 132 23.11 12.86 13.06
N GLN A 133 23.41 11.61 13.33
CA GLN A 133 23.96 10.68 12.36
C GLN A 133 22.93 9.57 12.12
N ILE A 134 22.52 9.42 10.86
CA ILE A 134 21.47 8.46 10.47
C ILE A 134 22.04 7.46 9.50
N SER A 135 21.79 6.18 9.77
CA SER A 135 22.12 5.06 8.89
C SER A 135 20.91 4.19 8.64
N LEU A 136 20.72 3.87 7.36
CA LEU A 136 19.72 2.92 6.88
C LEU A 136 20.49 1.67 6.42
N PRO A 137 20.43 0.55 7.17
CA PRO A 137 21.08 -0.69 6.77
C PRO A 137 20.48 -1.27 5.48
N GLU A 138 19.20 -1.08 5.30
CA GLU A 138 18.44 -1.55 4.15
C GLU A 138 17.69 -0.38 3.52
N VAL A 139 17.88 -0.19 2.21
CA VAL A 139 17.26 0.91 1.44
C VAL A 139 16.11 0.43 0.55
N ASN A 140 15.92 -0.87 0.45
CA ASN A 140 14.80 -1.47 -0.28
C ASN A 140 14.43 -2.83 0.30
N THR A 141 13.19 -3.24 0.08
CA THR A 141 12.70 -4.56 0.49
C THR A 141 11.56 -5.03 -0.39
N TRP A 142 11.47 -6.36 -0.61
CA TRP A 142 10.36 -6.98 -1.31
C TRP A 142 9.34 -7.51 -0.31
N ILE A 143 8.06 -7.20 -0.53
CA ILE A 143 6.98 -7.67 0.33
C ILE A 143 5.87 -8.25 -0.54
N GLU A 144 5.48 -9.49 -0.25
CA GLU A 144 4.33 -10.12 -0.90
C GLU A 144 3.02 -9.42 -0.52
N SER A 145 2.03 -9.44 -1.41
CA SER A 145 0.70 -8.90 -1.12
C SER A 145 0.12 -9.55 0.13
N LYS A 146 -0.38 -8.73 1.05
CA LYS A 146 -1.03 -9.17 2.31
C LYS A 146 -0.16 -10.04 3.22
N ALA A 147 1.16 -10.09 2.98
CA ALA A 147 2.09 -10.78 3.86
C ALA A 147 2.23 -10.06 5.22
N PRO A 148 2.76 -10.73 6.23
CA PRO A 148 3.15 -10.06 7.47
C PRO A 148 4.06 -8.86 7.20
N PRO A 149 4.00 -7.80 8.02
CA PRO A 149 4.78 -6.59 7.78
C PRO A 149 6.27 -6.87 7.85
N GLN A 150 7.01 -6.26 6.94
CA GLN A 150 8.47 -6.26 6.97
C GLN A 150 8.95 -5.20 7.97
N LYS A 151 9.85 -5.60 8.85
CA LYS A 151 10.49 -4.70 9.82
C LYS A 151 11.72 -4.05 9.20
N MET A 152 11.75 -2.73 9.25
CA MET A 152 12.87 -1.91 8.79
C MET A 152 13.47 -1.16 9.96
N ARG A 153 14.79 -0.99 9.96
CA ARG A 153 15.51 -0.33 11.05
C ARG A 153 16.18 0.94 10.57
N VAL A 154 16.02 1.99 11.35
CA VAL A 154 16.76 3.24 11.22
C VAL A 154 17.68 3.36 12.42
N MET A 155 18.96 3.33 12.17
CA MET A 155 19.98 3.56 13.21
C MET A 155 20.27 5.05 13.30
N MET A 156 20.14 5.61 14.48
CA MET A 156 20.32 7.04 14.71
C MET A 156 21.24 7.26 15.90
N ARG A 157 22.17 8.18 15.75
CA ARG A 157 22.97 8.73 16.83
C ARG A 157 22.55 10.17 17.10
N THR A 158 22.25 10.47 18.35
CA THR A 158 21.85 11.82 18.77
C THR A 158 23.05 12.77 18.79
N PRO A 159 22.81 14.10 18.69
CA PRO A 159 23.87 15.11 18.67
C PRO A 159 24.80 15.02 19.88
N LYS A 160 26.09 15.31 19.65
CA LYS A 160 27.12 15.30 20.73
C LYS A 160 26.96 16.50 21.66
N LYS A 161 26.54 17.64 21.13
CA LYS A 161 26.37 18.89 21.86
C LYS A 161 24.91 19.25 21.83
N GLN A 162 24.25 19.08 22.93
CA GLN A 162 22.93 19.61 23.21
C GLN A 162 23.12 20.78 24.16
N GLY A 163 22.45 21.91 23.89
CA GLY A 163 22.46 23.07 24.79
C GLY A 163 21.74 22.75 26.12
N TRP A 164 21.47 23.79 26.89
CA TRP A 164 20.75 23.72 28.18
C TRP A 164 19.26 23.48 28.03
N SER A 165 18.71 23.76 26.82
CA SER A 165 17.28 23.64 26.49
C SER A 165 16.93 22.27 25.94
N ASP A 166 15.72 21.87 26.19
CA ASP A 166 15.09 20.69 25.57
C ASP A 166 14.71 21.02 24.13
N HIS A 167 14.89 20.08 23.22
CA HIS A 167 14.55 20.24 21.82
C HIS A 167 13.72 19.06 21.30
N TYR A 168 12.78 19.39 20.42
CA TYR A 168 11.98 18.43 19.67
C TYR A 168 12.47 18.37 18.24
N TYR A 169 12.65 17.16 17.73
CA TYR A 169 12.98 16.89 16.34
C TYR A 169 11.99 15.89 15.79
N GLN A 170 11.93 15.76 14.49
CA GLN A 170 11.13 14.77 13.79
C GLN A 170 12.05 13.89 12.96
N LEU A 171 11.74 12.59 12.92
CA LEU A 171 12.34 11.62 12.02
C LEU A 171 11.25 11.19 11.04
N ASP A 172 11.41 11.52 9.77
CA ASP A 172 10.44 11.26 8.71
C ASP A 172 10.87 10.05 7.89
N PHE A 173 10.37 8.88 8.30
CA PHE A 173 10.60 7.64 7.58
C PHE A 173 9.61 7.52 6.42
N LYS A 174 10.14 7.42 5.19
CA LYS A 174 9.35 7.30 3.95
C LYS A 174 9.58 5.95 3.30
N ALA A 175 8.50 5.29 2.91
CA ALA A 175 8.52 4.14 2.02
C ALA A 175 7.77 4.49 0.73
N THR A 176 8.31 4.08 -0.42
CA THR A 176 7.76 4.34 -1.75
C THR A 176 7.69 3.04 -2.55
N SER A 177 6.56 2.79 -3.19
CA SER A 177 6.37 1.65 -4.09
C SER A 177 7.20 1.84 -5.37
N GLU A 178 8.06 0.88 -5.68
CA GLU A 178 8.83 0.89 -6.93
C GLU A 178 7.92 0.66 -8.15
N HIS A 179 6.89 -0.19 -7.99
CA HIS A 179 5.92 -0.41 -9.05
C HIS A 179 5.23 0.90 -9.47
N SER A 180 4.84 1.75 -8.52
CA SER A 180 4.18 3.02 -8.83
C SER A 180 5.08 3.96 -9.65
N ILE A 181 6.39 3.96 -9.37
CA ILE A 181 7.37 4.75 -10.13
C ILE A 181 7.52 4.19 -11.56
N ARG A 182 7.68 2.86 -11.70
CA ARG A 182 7.86 2.21 -13.01
C ARG A 182 6.64 2.28 -13.91
N ALA A 183 5.45 2.24 -13.33
CA ALA A 183 4.19 2.32 -14.08
C ALA A 183 3.92 3.72 -14.67
N GLY A 184 4.72 4.73 -14.32
CA GLY A 184 4.57 6.10 -14.80
C GLY A 184 3.30 6.79 -14.29
N GLY A 185 2.71 6.27 -13.23
CA GLY A 185 1.55 6.84 -12.54
C GLY A 185 1.95 7.81 -11.42
N VAL A 186 1.00 8.04 -10.52
CA VAL A 186 1.25 8.81 -9.30
C VAL A 186 2.13 7.98 -8.35
N GLU A 187 3.22 8.58 -7.86
CA GLU A 187 4.09 7.95 -6.86
C GLU A 187 3.28 7.58 -5.61
N MET A 188 3.20 6.29 -5.33
CA MET A 188 2.57 5.79 -4.10
C MET A 188 3.63 5.70 -3.01
N SER A 189 3.62 6.67 -2.10
CA SER A 189 4.51 6.72 -0.96
C SER A 189 3.76 7.04 0.32
N GLN A 190 4.32 6.62 1.45
CA GLN A 190 3.82 6.98 2.77
C GLN A 190 4.97 7.35 3.69
N THR A 191 4.79 8.45 4.41
CA THR A 191 5.73 8.92 5.43
C THR A 191 5.14 8.70 6.82
N GLN A 192 5.95 8.12 7.71
CA GLN A 192 5.64 7.97 9.12
C GLN A 192 6.60 8.83 9.92
N MET A 193 6.04 9.79 10.67
CA MET A 193 6.79 10.67 11.53
C MET A 193 6.98 10.05 12.92
N VAL A 194 8.19 10.21 13.47
CA VAL A 194 8.52 9.91 14.87
C VAL A 194 9.04 11.17 15.52
N THR A 195 8.45 11.54 16.65
CA THR A 195 8.89 12.69 17.42
C THR A 195 10.01 12.30 18.38
N LEU A 196 11.11 13.01 18.30
CA LEU A 196 12.30 12.85 19.13
C LEU A 196 12.38 14.00 20.14
N TYR A 197 12.34 13.66 21.40
CA TYR A 197 12.58 14.63 22.48
C TYR A 197 13.98 14.47 23.02
N ILE A 198 14.86 15.43 22.78
CA ILE A 198 16.21 15.44 23.29
C ILE A 198 16.29 16.36 24.50
N ARG A 199 16.54 15.76 25.66
CA ARG A 199 16.64 16.51 26.90
C ARG A 199 17.94 17.31 26.94
N GLY A 200 17.86 18.57 27.31
CA GLY A 200 19.01 19.41 27.59
C GLY A 200 19.85 18.88 28.76
N VAL A 201 21.14 19.12 28.71
CA VAL A 201 22.04 18.77 29.81
C VAL A 201 22.05 19.89 30.80
N TYR A 202 21.28 19.75 31.87
CA TYR A 202 21.36 20.65 33.00
C TYR A 202 22.54 20.19 33.88
N LEU A 203 23.66 20.93 33.86
CA LEU A 203 24.64 20.87 34.92
C LEU A 203 24.07 21.72 36.07
N PRO A 204 23.76 21.15 37.25
CA PRO A 204 23.43 21.97 38.39
C PRO A 204 24.59 22.97 38.56
N GLY A 205 24.27 24.25 38.34
CA GLY A 205 25.27 25.28 38.38
C GLY A 205 25.99 25.24 39.68
N PHE A 206 27.31 25.19 39.66
CA PHE A 206 28.09 25.79 40.72
C PHE A 206 27.54 27.24 40.84
N GLN A 207 26.74 27.47 41.86
CA GLN A 207 26.40 28.83 42.23
C GLN A 207 27.73 29.46 42.58
N LEU A 208 28.30 30.29 41.70
CA LEU A 208 29.54 31.00 41.89
C LEU A 208 29.55 31.80 43.20
N ILE A 209 28.41 32.19 43.70
CA ILE A 209 28.23 32.96 44.94
C ILE A 209 28.60 32.15 46.21
N PRO A 210 28.15 30.89 46.42
CA PRO A 210 28.61 30.11 47.55
C PRO A 210 30.09 29.71 47.49
N SER A 211 30.63 29.51 46.30
CA SER A 211 32.05 29.13 46.14
C SER A 211 33.00 30.29 46.43
N LEU A 212 32.59 31.53 46.14
CA LEU A 212 33.35 32.74 46.47
C LEU A 212 33.30 33.05 47.97
N MET A 213 32.21 32.74 48.65
CA MET A 213 32.11 32.93 50.12
C MET A 213 32.94 31.90 50.91
N MET A 214 33.27 30.70 50.33
CA MET A 214 34.15 29.75 51.01
C MET A 214 35.65 30.06 50.85
N LEU A 215 36.02 30.94 49.94
CA LEU A 215 37.40 31.37 49.72
C LEU A 215 37.79 32.66 50.45
N GLY A 216 36.88 33.23 51.25
CA GLY A 216 37.00 34.49 51.95
C GLY A 216 37.22 34.41 53.47
N PHE A 217 37.81 33.26 54.00
CA PHE A 217 38.28 33.18 55.36
C PHE A 217 39.68 32.60 55.41
#